data_80f1cb6924cec36cdb9c2e0b7ce25244
#
_entry.id   80f1cb6924cec36cdb9c2e0b7ce25244
#
_cell.length_a   1.000
_cell.length_b   1.000
_cell.length_c   1.000
_cell.angle_alpha   90.00
_cell.angle_beta   90.00
_cell.angle_gamma   90.00
#
_symmetry.space_group_name_H-M   'P 1'
#
loop_
_entity.id
_entity.type
_entity.pdbx_description
1 polymer ?
#
loop_
_entity_poly.entity_id
_entity_poly.type
_entity_poly.pdbx_seq_one_letter_code
_entity_poly.pdbx_strand_id
1 'polypeptide(L)'
;MKGIRIASRYAKSLLILSNERSKTDEVYADMQLVAATISNSRDLELLLLSPIIKTDTKVKVIESIFASYIGEISKSFMVLLTNKGREGMLGEIAASYVAQVKEYRKVVMAQVTTAAPIDDQTRAEMHALASKLGTGDSIELVEKVDAGLIGGFILKVGDNQVDASISGEIKSLRREFEKNPYVPEI
;
A
#
# COMPACT_ATOMS: atom_id res chain seq x y z
N MET A 1 6.72 -16.94 8.25
CA MET A 1 7.45 -15.84 8.93
C MET A 1 8.93 -15.67 8.53
N LYS A 2 9.67 -16.71 8.14
CA LYS A 2 11.06 -16.54 7.66
C LYS A 2 11.17 -15.80 6.32
N GLY A 3 10.24 -16.01 5.38
CA GLY A 3 10.20 -15.38 4.05
C GLY A 3 10.09 -13.85 4.13
N ILE A 4 9.16 -13.34 4.92
CA ILE A 4 8.90 -11.89 5.06
C ILE A 4 10.15 -11.12 5.52
N ARG A 5 10.93 -11.67 6.46
CA ARG A 5 12.17 -11.02 6.94
C ARG A 5 13.25 -10.97 5.86
N ILE A 6 13.32 -11.99 5.02
CA ILE A 6 14.27 -12.04 3.90
C ILE A 6 13.83 -11.04 2.83
N ALA A 7 12.56 -11.04 2.45
CA ALA A 7 12.00 -10.10 1.49
C ALA A 7 12.25 -8.65 1.91
N SER A 8 11.96 -8.31 3.17
CA SER A 8 12.20 -6.96 3.70
C SER A 8 13.66 -6.54 3.66
N ARG A 9 14.61 -7.46 3.89
CA ARG A 9 16.05 -7.16 3.81
C ARG A 9 16.49 -6.84 2.37
N TYR A 10 16.06 -7.64 1.40
CA TYR A 10 16.36 -7.38 -0.01
C TYR A 10 15.72 -6.09 -0.50
N ALA A 11 14.47 -5.85 -0.12
CA ALA A 11 13.77 -4.60 -0.43
C ALA A 11 14.50 -3.38 0.13
N LYS A 12 14.97 -3.44 1.39
CA LYS A 12 15.76 -2.37 2.01
C LYS A 12 17.09 -2.12 1.28
N SER A 13 17.76 -3.18 0.85
CA SER A 13 19.01 -3.04 0.10
C SER A 13 18.77 -2.37 -1.26
N LEU A 14 17.66 -2.72 -1.94
CA LEU A 14 17.27 -2.08 -3.20
C LEU A 14 16.88 -0.61 -2.98
N LEU A 15 16.21 -0.28 -1.88
CA LEU A 15 15.84 1.10 -1.53
C LEU A 15 17.10 1.97 -1.31
N ILE A 16 18.09 1.46 -0.59
CA ILE A 16 19.36 2.17 -0.39
C ILE A 16 20.03 2.42 -1.75
N LEU A 17 20.16 1.39 -2.58
CA LEU A 17 20.79 1.51 -3.90
C LEU A 17 20.05 2.48 -4.82
N SER A 18 18.71 2.41 -4.86
CA SER A 18 17.88 3.30 -5.69
C SER A 18 17.99 4.76 -5.24
N ASN A 19 18.12 4.98 -3.94
CA ASN A 19 18.30 6.32 -3.35
C ASN A 19 19.70 6.89 -3.67
N GLU A 20 20.77 6.09 -3.53
CA GLU A 20 22.14 6.48 -3.90
C GLU A 20 22.26 6.85 -5.39
N ARG A 21 21.48 6.20 -6.23
CA ARG A 21 21.43 6.47 -7.69
C ARG A 21 20.41 7.55 -8.08
N SER A 22 19.67 8.11 -7.13
CA SER A 22 18.58 9.08 -7.36
C SER A 22 17.52 8.56 -8.34
N LYS A 23 17.25 7.25 -8.35
CA LYS A 23 16.31 6.54 -9.23
C LYS A 23 15.19 5.84 -8.47
N THR A 24 14.83 6.34 -7.29
CA THR A 24 13.81 5.73 -6.42
C THR A 24 12.44 5.68 -7.10
N ASP A 25 12.07 6.71 -7.87
CA ASP A 25 10.79 6.76 -8.58
C ASP A 25 10.70 5.74 -9.72
N GLU A 26 11.78 5.62 -10.50
CA GLU A 26 11.90 4.65 -11.59
C GLU A 26 11.78 3.22 -11.03
N VAL A 27 12.60 2.89 -10.03
CA VAL A 27 12.59 1.56 -9.41
C VAL A 27 11.27 1.28 -8.69
N TYR A 28 10.60 2.30 -8.14
CA TYR A 28 9.28 2.15 -7.52
C TYR A 28 8.21 1.73 -8.53
N ALA A 29 8.15 2.41 -9.68
CA ALA A 29 7.23 2.05 -10.76
C ALA A 29 7.52 0.63 -11.29
N ASP A 30 8.80 0.29 -11.48
CA ASP A 30 9.23 -1.04 -11.89
C ASP A 30 8.75 -2.13 -10.93
N MET A 31 8.97 -1.93 -9.62
CA MET A 31 8.59 -2.92 -8.61
C MET A 31 7.07 -3.04 -8.45
N GLN A 32 6.31 -1.98 -8.65
CA GLN A 32 4.85 -2.06 -8.73
C GLN A 32 4.40 -2.93 -9.91
N LEU A 33 4.98 -2.71 -11.10
CA LEU A 33 4.69 -3.51 -12.29
C LEU A 33 5.06 -4.97 -12.08
N VAL A 34 6.23 -5.26 -11.51
CA VAL A 34 6.68 -6.63 -11.22
C VAL A 34 5.73 -7.31 -10.23
N ALA A 35 5.37 -6.65 -9.13
CA ALA A 35 4.44 -7.21 -8.15
C ALA A 35 3.06 -7.51 -8.75
N ALA A 36 2.51 -6.57 -9.53
CA ALA A 36 1.23 -6.73 -10.21
C ALA A 36 1.27 -7.87 -11.24
N THR A 37 2.33 -7.96 -12.04
CA THR A 37 2.47 -9.00 -13.07
C THR A 37 2.55 -10.39 -12.46
N ILE A 38 3.31 -10.56 -11.37
CA ILE A 38 3.43 -11.86 -10.68
C ILE A 38 2.11 -12.24 -10.02
N SER A 39 1.41 -11.29 -9.37
CA SER A 39 0.13 -11.59 -8.71
C SER A 39 -0.99 -11.92 -9.70
N ASN A 40 -0.95 -11.37 -10.91
CA ASN A 40 -1.96 -11.60 -11.94
C ASN A 40 -1.67 -12.85 -12.80
N SER A 41 -0.46 -13.41 -12.74
CA SER A 41 -0.06 -14.58 -13.54
C SER A 41 0.37 -15.72 -12.63
N ARG A 42 -0.55 -16.66 -12.40
CA ARG A 42 -0.26 -17.87 -11.60
C ARG A 42 0.81 -18.76 -12.26
N ASP A 43 0.87 -18.77 -13.59
CA ASP A 43 1.86 -19.58 -14.30
C ASP A 43 3.28 -19.02 -14.07
N LEU A 44 3.43 -17.70 -14.04
CA LEU A 44 4.69 -17.04 -13.71
C LEU A 44 5.10 -17.32 -12.25
N GLU A 45 4.15 -17.23 -11.32
CA GLU A 45 4.39 -17.56 -9.91
C GLU A 45 4.89 -19.01 -9.75
N LEU A 46 4.20 -19.97 -10.36
CA LEU A 46 4.57 -21.39 -10.32
C LEU A 46 5.92 -21.66 -10.98
N LEU A 47 6.23 -20.99 -12.09
CA LEU A 47 7.52 -21.08 -12.77
C LEU A 47 8.65 -20.59 -11.85
N LEU A 48 8.47 -19.47 -11.19
CA LEU A 48 9.47 -18.91 -10.26
C LEU A 48 9.67 -19.82 -9.04
N LEU A 49 8.60 -20.39 -8.50
CA LEU A 49 8.64 -21.30 -7.35
C LEU A 49 9.20 -22.69 -7.68
N SER A 50 9.14 -23.12 -8.95
CA SER A 50 9.55 -24.48 -9.34
C SER A 50 11.06 -24.70 -9.14
N PRO A 51 11.47 -25.71 -8.39
CA PRO A 51 12.88 -26.06 -8.23
C PRO A 51 13.46 -26.86 -9.42
N ILE A 52 12.59 -27.36 -10.31
CA ILE A 52 12.98 -28.21 -11.45
C ILE A 52 13.56 -27.37 -12.59
N ILE A 53 13.09 -26.14 -12.74
CA ILE A 53 13.48 -25.23 -13.80
C ILE A 53 14.84 -24.63 -13.50
N LYS A 54 15.79 -24.76 -14.47
CA LYS A 54 17.14 -24.22 -14.34
C LYS A 54 17.14 -22.69 -14.21
N THR A 55 18.05 -22.19 -13.42
CA THR A 55 18.24 -20.73 -13.17
C THR A 55 18.36 -19.93 -14.45
N ASP A 56 19.15 -20.41 -15.44
CA ASP A 56 19.34 -19.73 -16.72
C ASP A 56 18.04 -19.60 -17.52
N THR A 57 17.15 -20.59 -17.42
CA THR A 57 15.84 -20.53 -18.08
C THR A 57 14.94 -19.51 -17.39
N LYS A 58 14.96 -19.44 -16.06
CA LYS A 58 14.21 -18.44 -15.30
C LYS A 58 14.68 -17.02 -15.60
N VAL A 59 16.01 -16.81 -15.70
CA VAL A 59 16.59 -15.51 -16.08
C VAL A 59 16.10 -15.09 -17.46
N LYS A 60 16.14 -15.98 -18.46
CA LYS A 60 15.64 -15.70 -19.82
C LYS A 60 14.15 -15.33 -19.82
N VAL A 61 13.33 -16.02 -19.04
CA VAL A 61 11.89 -15.72 -18.92
C VAL A 61 11.68 -14.35 -18.29
N ILE A 62 12.37 -14.05 -17.18
CA ILE A 62 12.32 -12.74 -16.54
C ILE A 62 12.72 -11.63 -17.50
N GLU A 63 13.82 -11.82 -18.23
CA GLU A 63 14.28 -10.86 -19.22
C GLU A 63 13.28 -10.68 -20.38
N SER A 64 12.70 -11.76 -20.88
CA SER A 64 11.72 -11.66 -21.99
C SER A 64 10.43 -10.92 -21.58
N ILE A 65 10.00 -11.04 -20.32
CA ILE A 65 8.78 -10.41 -19.83
C ILE A 65 9.04 -8.95 -19.45
N PHE A 66 10.12 -8.66 -18.75
CA PHE A 66 10.31 -7.37 -18.08
C PHE A 66 11.33 -6.45 -18.78
N ALA A 67 12.27 -6.95 -19.62
CA ALA A 67 13.39 -6.17 -20.13
C ALA A 67 13.00 -4.88 -20.88
N SER A 68 11.82 -4.84 -21.50
CA SER A 68 11.33 -3.67 -22.25
C SER A 68 10.61 -2.65 -21.39
N TYR A 69 10.27 -2.99 -20.13
CA TYR A 69 9.39 -2.21 -19.29
C TYR A 69 10.06 -1.68 -18.02
N ILE A 70 11.23 -2.22 -17.65
CA ILE A 70 11.91 -1.90 -16.41
C ILE A 70 13.32 -1.36 -16.65
N GLY A 71 13.78 -0.54 -15.71
CA GLY A 71 15.11 0.04 -15.71
C GLY A 71 16.23 -0.97 -15.44
N GLU A 72 17.47 -0.56 -15.73
CA GLU A 72 18.66 -1.41 -15.60
C GLU A 72 18.92 -1.87 -14.15
N ILE A 73 18.62 -1.02 -13.15
CA ILE A 73 18.79 -1.35 -11.73
C ILE A 73 17.86 -2.50 -11.35
N SER A 74 16.59 -2.39 -11.70
CA SER A 74 15.56 -3.39 -11.42
C SER A 74 15.85 -4.71 -12.12
N LYS A 75 16.29 -4.65 -13.38
CA LYS A 75 16.71 -5.84 -14.17
C LYS A 75 17.88 -6.54 -13.49
N SER A 76 18.96 -5.82 -13.20
CA SER A 76 20.15 -6.38 -12.55
C SER A 76 19.83 -6.98 -11.19
N PHE A 77 18.94 -6.35 -10.43
CA PHE A 77 18.48 -6.85 -9.14
C PHE A 77 17.70 -8.17 -9.25
N MET A 78 16.79 -8.29 -10.23
CA MET A 78 16.05 -9.53 -10.46
C MET A 78 16.96 -10.68 -10.90
N VAL A 79 17.92 -10.42 -11.78
CA VAL A 79 18.92 -11.40 -12.19
C VAL A 79 19.76 -11.85 -10.98
N LEU A 80 20.17 -10.92 -10.13
CA LEU A 80 20.90 -11.24 -8.90
C LEU A 80 20.08 -12.13 -7.97
N LEU A 81 18.79 -11.84 -7.74
CA LEU A 81 17.90 -12.66 -6.92
C LEU A 81 17.76 -14.08 -7.49
N THR A 82 17.62 -14.20 -8.81
CA THR A 82 17.50 -15.48 -9.50
C THR A 82 18.80 -16.29 -9.36
N ASN A 83 19.96 -15.68 -9.53
CA ASN A 83 21.26 -16.34 -9.32
C ASN A 83 21.51 -16.77 -7.87
N LYS A 84 20.86 -16.10 -6.90
CA LYS A 84 20.90 -16.48 -5.48
C LYS A 84 19.84 -17.50 -5.09
N GLY A 85 19.02 -18.01 -6.02
CA GLY A 85 17.95 -18.96 -5.75
C GLY A 85 16.83 -18.35 -4.91
N ARG A 86 16.54 -17.06 -5.09
CA ARG A 86 15.52 -16.30 -4.35
C ARG A 86 14.40 -15.78 -5.26
N GLU A 87 14.33 -16.26 -6.48
CA GLU A 87 13.34 -15.88 -7.49
C GLU A 87 11.89 -16.15 -7.04
N GLY A 88 11.65 -17.21 -6.27
CA GLY A 88 10.31 -17.51 -5.73
C GLY A 88 9.79 -16.47 -4.74
N MET A 89 10.67 -15.58 -4.24
CA MET A 89 10.29 -14.50 -3.33
C MET A 89 10.17 -13.15 -4.04
N LEU A 90 10.31 -13.11 -5.36
CA LEU A 90 10.37 -11.86 -6.12
C LEU A 90 9.13 -10.99 -5.91
N GLY A 91 7.92 -11.60 -5.91
CA GLY A 91 6.67 -10.90 -5.65
C GLY A 91 6.61 -10.29 -4.24
N GLU A 92 7.02 -11.05 -3.21
CA GLU A 92 7.08 -10.56 -1.83
C GLU A 92 8.11 -9.44 -1.65
N ILE A 93 9.26 -9.56 -2.33
CA ILE A 93 10.32 -8.54 -2.29
C ILE A 93 9.84 -7.26 -2.95
N ALA A 94 9.21 -7.35 -4.12
CA ALA A 94 8.65 -6.20 -4.84
C ALA A 94 7.56 -5.48 -4.01
N ALA A 95 6.62 -6.23 -3.42
CA ALA A 95 5.60 -5.67 -2.54
C ALA A 95 6.21 -5.01 -1.29
N SER A 96 7.23 -5.64 -0.68
CA SER A 96 7.93 -5.09 0.47
C SER A 96 8.72 -3.81 0.12
N TYR A 97 9.29 -3.73 -1.09
CA TYR A 97 9.96 -2.53 -1.57
C TYR A 97 8.98 -1.36 -1.73
N VAL A 98 7.84 -1.60 -2.36
CA VAL A 98 6.77 -0.59 -2.52
C VAL A 98 6.30 -0.07 -1.15
N ALA A 99 6.10 -0.95 -0.18
CA ALA A 99 5.72 -0.57 1.18
C ALA A 99 6.80 0.29 1.86
N GLN A 100 8.08 -0.11 1.76
CA GLN A 100 9.21 0.63 2.37
C GLN A 100 9.44 1.99 1.71
N VAL A 101 9.24 2.14 0.39
CA VAL A 101 9.31 3.44 -0.28
C VAL A 101 8.19 4.37 0.21
N LYS A 102 6.97 3.86 0.38
CA LYS A 102 5.85 4.64 0.94
C LYS A 102 6.16 5.12 2.36
N GLU A 103 6.70 4.23 3.19
CA GLU A 103 7.14 4.57 4.55
C GLU A 103 8.28 5.60 4.54
N TYR A 104 9.29 5.41 3.68
CA TYR A 104 10.43 6.34 3.52
C TYR A 104 9.97 7.74 3.10
N ARG A 105 8.98 7.82 2.19
CA ARG A 105 8.37 9.09 1.75
C ARG A 105 7.38 9.66 2.76
N LYS A 106 7.20 9.01 3.91
CA LYS A 106 6.17 9.37 4.89
C LYS A 106 4.78 9.53 4.25
N VAL A 107 4.45 8.65 3.30
CA VAL A 107 3.12 8.62 2.70
C VAL A 107 2.15 8.11 3.76
N VAL A 108 1.25 8.97 4.20
CA VAL A 108 0.21 8.60 5.15
C VAL A 108 -1.03 8.16 4.39
N MET A 109 -1.50 6.94 4.66
CA MET A 109 -2.76 6.46 4.09
C MET A 109 -3.93 7.13 4.81
N ALA A 110 -4.77 7.81 4.05
CA ALA A 110 -6.02 8.39 4.51
C ALA A 110 -7.19 7.56 3.98
N GLN A 111 -7.89 6.85 4.86
CA GLN A 111 -9.08 6.09 4.49
C GLN A 111 -10.32 6.97 4.68
N VAL A 112 -11.04 7.23 3.60
CA VAL A 112 -12.33 7.92 3.61
C VAL A 112 -13.43 6.87 3.45
N THR A 113 -14.37 6.84 4.40
CA THR A 113 -15.57 5.99 4.30
C THR A 113 -16.78 6.89 4.15
N THR A 114 -17.59 6.68 3.10
CA THR A 114 -18.78 7.47 2.75
C THR A 114 -19.98 6.57 2.52
N ALA A 115 -21.19 7.14 2.61
CA ALA A 115 -22.44 6.40 2.34
C ALA A 115 -22.64 6.11 0.84
N ALA A 116 -22.06 6.93 -0.05
CA ALA A 116 -22.13 6.81 -1.51
C ALA A 116 -20.78 7.15 -2.13
N PRO A 117 -20.51 6.76 -3.39
CA PRO A 117 -19.33 7.18 -4.11
C PRO A 117 -19.17 8.70 -4.11
N ILE A 118 -17.94 9.18 -3.92
CA ILE A 118 -17.64 10.62 -3.88
C ILE A 118 -17.31 11.14 -5.27
N ASP A 119 -17.68 12.40 -5.51
CA ASP A 119 -17.29 13.14 -6.71
C ASP A 119 -15.87 13.72 -6.59
N ASP A 120 -15.34 14.24 -7.69
CA ASP A 120 -13.98 14.77 -7.73
C ASP A 120 -13.80 16.01 -6.84
N GLN A 121 -14.85 16.82 -6.66
CA GLN A 121 -14.80 17.99 -5.78
C GLN A 121 -14.70 17.57 -4.32
N THR A 122 -15.56 16.65 -3.87
CA THR A 122 -15.52 16.08 -2.51
C THR A 122 -14.20 15.36 -2.26
N ARG A 123 -13.65 14.65 -3.27
CA ARG A 123 -12.32 14.02 -3.18
C ARG A 123 -11.22 15.03 -2.89
N ALA A 124 -11.23 16.18 -3.56
CA ALA A 124 -10.25 17.24 -3.34
C ALA A 124 -10.38 17.85 -1.92
N GLU A 125 -11.61 18.04 -1.43
CA GLU A 125 -11.86 18.51 -0.07
C GLU A 125 -11.38 17.50 0.99
N MET A 126 -11.65 16.20 0.80
CA MET A 126 -11.18 15.14 1.68
C MET A 126 -9.65 15.06 1.70
N HIS A 127 -9.01 15.22 0.54
CA HIS A 127 -7.54 15.29 0.47
C HIS A 127 -6.98 16.48 1.24
N ALA A 128 -7.61 17.65 1.13
CA ALA A 128 -7.21 18.85 1.88
C ALA A 128 -7.41 18.67 3.39
N LEU A 129 -8.50 18.02 3.82
CA LEU A 129 -8.73 17.71 5.24
C LEU A 129 -7.72 16.67 5.75
N ALA A 130 -7.45 15.63 4.98
CA ALA A 130 -6.46 14.62 5.32
C ALA A 130 -5.06 15.26 5.47
N SER A 131 -4.71 16.22 4.62
CA SER A 131 -3.42 16.96 4.69
C SER A 131 -3.29 17.80 5.96
N LYS A 132 -4.38 18.26 6.54
CA LYS A 132 -4.38 18.99 7.82
C LYS A 132 -4.25 18.06 9.03
N LEU A 133 -4.73 16.83 8.92
CA LEU A 133 -4.74 15.84 10.00
C LEU A 133 -3.50 14.95 10.01
N GLY A 134 -2.91 14.73 8.84
CA GLY A 134 -1.72 13.90 8.67
C GLY A 134 -0.43 14.69 8.82
N THR A 135 0.57 14.06 9.43
CA THR A 135 1.92 14.63 9.60
C THR A 135 2.89 14.19 8.50
N GLY A 136 2.39 13.59 7.41
CA GLY A 136 3.21 13.07 6.30
C GLY A 136 3.39 14.08 5.17
N ASP A 137 4.46 13.88 4.38
CA ASP A 137 4.79 14.73 3.23
C ASP A 137 3.85 14.51 2.04
N SER A 138 3.21 13.34 1.98
CA SER A 138 2.19 13.01 0.97
C SER A 138 1.09 12.12 1.55
N ILE A 139 -0.12 12.21 0.97
CA ILE A 139 -1.30 11.47 1.43
C ILE A 139 -1.85 10.66 0.27
N GLU A 140 -2.03 9.37 0.51
CA GLU A 140 -2.73 8.46 -0.39
C GLU A 140 -4.15 8.23 0.13
N LEU A 141 -5.15 8.63 -0.65
CA LEU A 141 -6.56 8.55 -0.29
C LEU A 141 -7.13 7.20 -0.74
N VAL A 142 -7.66 6.43 0.22
CA VAL A 142 -8.33 5.15 -0.04
C VAL A 142 -9.81 5.33 0.25
N GLU A 143 -10.64 5.17 -0.78
CA GLU A 143 -12.09 5.33 -0.68
C GLU A 143 -12.76 4.00 -0.33
N LYS A 144 -13.71 4.05 0.60
CA LYS A 144 -14.57 2.93 0.97
C LYS A 144 -16.01 3.41 1.01
N VAL A 145 -16.92 2.65 0.44
CA VAL A 145 -18.36 2.94 0.52
C VAL A 145 -19.01 2.02 1.55
N ASP A 146 -19.74 2.63 2.50
CA ASP A 146 -20.50 1.93 3.54
C ASP A 146 -21.88 2.59 3.71
N ALA A 147 -22.90 1.96 3.17
CA ALA A 147 -24.29 2.44 3.25
C ALA A 147 -24.82 2.54 4.70
N GLY A 148 -24.18 1.86 5.66
CA GLY A 148 -24.56 1.93 7.09
C GLY A 148 -24.32 3.30 7.74
N LEU A 149 -23.57 4.19 7.09
CA LEU A 149 -23.33 5.56 7.58
C LEU A 149 -24.54 6.49 7.41
N ILE A 150 -25.53 6.13 6.57
CA ILE A 150 -26.72 6.94 6.22
C ILE A 150 -26.33 8.22 5.45
N GLY A 151 -25.22 8.88 5.80
CA GLY A 151 -24.66 10.08 5.19
C GLY A 151 -23.44 10.60 5.93
N GLY A 152 -22.79 11.63 5.38
CA GLY A 152 -21.54 12.15 5.89
C GLY A 152 -20.34 11.26 5.54
N PHE A 153 -19.26 11.39 6.31
CA PHE A 153 -18.02 10.64 6.09
C PHE A 153 -17.30 10.30 7.40
N ILE A 154 -16.47 9.26 7.32
CA ILE A 154 -15.44 8.96 8.34
C ILE A 154 -14.08 9.05 7.65
N LEU A 155 -13.21 9.92 8.15
CA LEU A 155 -11.84 10.08 7.67
C LEU A 155 -10.87 9.55 8.72
N LYS A 156 -10.08 8.54 8.35
CA LYS A 156 -9.03 7.96 9.18
C LYS A 156 -7.67 8.22 8.54
N VAL A 157 -6.79 8.90 9.25
CA VAL A 157 -5.44 9.25 8.80
C VAL A 157 -4.43 8.75 9.84
N GLY A 158 -3.77 7.64 9.55
CA GLY A 158 -2.92 6.96 10.54
C GLY A 158 -3.70 6.58 11.81
N ASP A 159 -3.33 7.15 12.95
CA ASP A 159 -3.99 6.91 14.24
C ASP A 159 -5.13 7.90 14.53
N ASN A 160 -5.26 8.96 13.74
CA ASN A 160 -6.31 9.96 13.89
C ASN A 160 -7.56 9.57 13.11
N GLN A 161 -8.72 9.74 13.72
CA GLN A 161 -10.02 9.52 13.07
C GLN A 161 -10.95 10.69 13.33
N VAL A 162 -11.58 11.18 12.29
CA VAL A 162 -12.66 12.16 12.34
C VAL A 162 -13.91 11.48 11.84
N ASP A 163 -14.94 11.42 12.69
CA ASP A 163 -16.26 10.88 12.37
C ASP A 163 -17.23 12.06 12.22
N ALA A 164 -17.60 12.37 11.00
CA ALA A 164 -18.63 13.34 10.62
C ALA A 164 -19.82 12.62 9.95
N SER A 165 -20.09 11.38 10.36
CA SER A 165 -21.23 10.62 9.86
C SER A 165 -22.51 10.94 10.61
N ILE A 166 -23.64 10.94 9.92
CA ILE A 166 -24.98 11.09 10.52
C ILE A 166 -25.23 9.96 11.52
N SER A 167 -24.78 8.74 11.24
CA SER A 167 -24.88 7.60 12.14
C SER A 167 -24.11 7.83 13.46
N GLY A 168 -22.92 8.45 13.38
CA GLY A 168 -22.11 8.82 14.55
C GLY A 168 -22.78 9.90 15.39
N GLU A 169 -23.34 10.91 14.77
CA GLU A 169 -24.04 12.02 15.41
C GLU A 169 -25.31 11.53 16.15
N ILE A 170 -26.12 10.69 15.51
CA ILE A 170 -27.27 10.04 16.14
C ILE A 170 -26.86 9.21 17.37
N LYS A 171 -25.79 8.43 17.28
CA LYS A 171 -25.28 7.64 18.40
C LYS A 171 -24.75 8.51 19.55
N SER A 172 -24.19 9.67 19.23
CA SER A 172 -23.72 10.64 20.22
C SER A 172 -24.90 11.26 20.97
N LEU A 173 -25.91 11.74 20.25
CA LEU A 173 -27.14 12.27 20.81
C LEU A 173 -27.85 11.24 21.67
N ARG A 174 -27.99 10.00 21.23
CA ARG A 174 -28.60 8.94 22.03
C ARG A 174 -27.87 8.73 23.34
N ARG A 175 -26.53 8.71 23.36
CA ARG A 175 -25.73 8.59 24.59
C ARG A 175 -25.89 9.78 25.52
N GLU A 176 -26.12 10.97 24.98
CA GLU A 176 -26.37 12.17 25.76
C GLU A 176 -27.73 12.10 26.47
N PHE A 177 -28.77 11.63 25.78
CA PHE A 177 -30.09 11.40 26.34
C PHE A 177 -30.15 10.22 27.33
N GLU A 178 -29.32 9.20 27.16
CA GLU A 178 -29.22 8.06 28.10
C GLU A 178 -28.49 8.44 29.39
N LYS A 179 -27.67 9.49 29.42
CA LYS A 179 -27.12 10.06 30.65
C LYS A 179 -28.20 10.87 31.36
N ASN A 180 -28.93 10.22 32.28
CA ASN A 180 -29.91 10.91 33.09
C ASN A 180 -29.19 11.80 34.13
N PRO A 181 -29.20 13.15 33.98
CA PRO A 181 -28.57 14.06 34.94
C PRO A 181 -29.41 14.26 36.21
N TYR A 182 -30.57 13.60 36.33
CA TYR A 182 -31.45 13.77 37.48
C TYR A 182 -30.92 12.95 38.66
N VAL A 183 -30.28 13.62 39.61
CA VAL A 183 -30.02 13.11 40.94
C VAL A 183 -31.15 13.60 41.82
N PRO A 184 -32.06 12.72 42.38
CA PRO A 184 -33.06 13.15 43.35
C PRO A 184 -32.32 13.69 44.58
N GLU A 185 -32.51 14.96 44.92
CA GLU A 185 -32.18 15.47 46.25
C GLU A 185 -33.16 14.85 47.24
N ILE A 186 -32.66 13.96 48.12
CA ILE A 186 -33.37 13.43 49.29
C ILE A 186 -32.97 14.27 50.48
#